data_493f6403b4008b86a68e71c423b18321
#
_entry.id   493f6403b4008b86a68e71c423b18321
#
_cell.length_a   1.000
_cell.length_b   1.000
_cell.length_c   1.000
_cell.angle_alpha   90.00
_cell.angle_beta   90.00
_cell.angle_gamma   90.00
#
_symmetry.space_group_name_H-M   'P 1'
#
loop_
_entity.id
_entity.type
_entity.pdbx_description
1 polymer ?
#
loop_
_entity_poly.entity_id
_entity_poly.type
_entity_poly.pdbx_seq_one_letter_code
_entity_poly.pdbx_strand_id
1 'polypeptide(L)'
;VSASAAIQALKNGDLIHLPTETVYGLGARADDPAAVVKVFEAKGRPRFNPLIVHIGNVDLARTIGVFDDRAEALAARFWPGPLTLVVPVRDGEAACELARAGLESVALRVPDHPVALEILRGVDFGVVAPSANRSGRPSPTTIADAMDETGAFVSASPDGGPCTVGVESTVVSLLGDARYLRAGAVTRSDIEAVIGALASDTAEGHRSPGRLSLHYAPDAPVRINVETPSKGAAYLAFGAVTHDGPVIQLSAGRHTAEAAANLFRALREADRLKPPVIEIAPIPEDGIGEAINDRIRRAAGFVG
;
A
#
# COMPACT_ATOMS: atom_id res chain seq x y z
N VAL A 1 15.94 -12.20 -10.12
CA VAL A 1 16.11 -11.10 -11.11
C VAL A 1 16.77 -9.93 -10.39
N SER A 2 17.78 -9.30 -11.01
CA SER A 2 18.55 -8.21 -10.40
C SER A 2 17.83 -6.86 -10.49
N ALA A 3 18.21 -5.90 -9.63
CA ALA A 3 17.77 -4.50 -9.72
C ALA A 3 18.09 -3.89 -11.10
N SER A 4 19.25 -4.24 -11.69
CA SER A 4 19.65 -3.79 -13.02
C SER A 4 18.65 -4.20 -14.11
N ALA A 5 18.09 -5.42 -14.06
CA ALA A 5 17.08 -5.85 -15.01
C ALA A 5 15.75 -5.08 -14.83
N ALA A 6 15.37 -4.77 -13.58
CA ALA A 6 14.19 -3.96 -13.31
C ALA A 6 14.37 -2.51 -13.80
N ILE A 7 15.54 -1.91 -13.60
CA ILE A 7 15.89 -0.59 -14.15
C ILE A 7 15.75 -0.57 -15.67
N GLN A 8 16.30 -1.59 -16.36
CA GLN A 8 16.21 -1.66 -17.81
C GLN A 8 14.77 -1.85 -18.28
N ALA A 9 13.97 -2.69 -17.61
CA ALA A 9 12.54 -2.88 -17.91
C ALA A 9 11.77 -1.55 -17.79
N LEU A 10 11.96 -0.79 -16.69
CA LEU A 10 11.34 0.52 -16.53
C LEU A 10 11.73 1.51 -17.64
N LYS A 11 13.00 1.55 -18.03
CA LYS A 11 13.48 2.40 -19.14
C LYS A 11 12.85 2.04 -20.48
N ASN A 12 12.50 0.78 -20.68
CA ASN A 12 11.80 0.29 -21.88
C ASN A 12 10.27 0.54 -21.83
N GLY A 13 9.74 1.09 -20.74
CA GLY A 13 8.28 1.25 -20.54
C GLY A 13 7.55 -0.03 -20.17
N ASP A 14 8.30 -1.03 -19.65
CA ASP A 14 7.74 -2.29 -19.19
C ASP A 14 7.37 -2.22 -17.70
N LEU A 15 6.53 -3.18 -17.27
CA LEU A 15 6.15 -3.33 -15.86
C LEU A 15 7.16 -4.15 -15.09
N ILE A 16 7.30 -3.83 -13.81
CA ILE A 16 8.11 -4.59 -12.85
C ILE A 16 7.34 -4.88 -11.56
N HIS A 17 7.79 -5.86 -10.78
CA HIS A 17 7.47 -5.86 -9.36
C HIS A 17 8.49 -5.01 -8.60
N LEU A 18 8.01 -4.07 -7.79
CA LEU A 18 8.82 -3.21 -6.93
C LEU A 18 8.65 -3.68 -5.47
N PRO A 19 9.66 -4.37 -4.87
CA PRO A 19 9.59 -4.73 -3.46
C PRO A 19 9.73 -3.47 -2.60
N THR A 20 8.84 -3.30 -1.62
CA THR A 20 8.94 -2.24 -0.63
C THR A 20 8.78 -2.80 0.78
N GLU A 21 9.03 -1.99 1.81
CA GLU A 21 8.79 -2.37 3.21
C GLU A 21 7.31 -2.55 3.52
N THR A 22 6.42 -1.93 2.74
CA THR A 22 4.96 -1.97 2.95
C THR A 22 4.31 -3.15 2.23
N VAL A 23 4.26 -3.11 0.91
CA VAL A 23 3.71 -4.16 0.04
C VAL A 23 4.51 -4.21 -1.27
N TYR A 24 4.44 -5.30 -2.02
CA TYR A 24 4.97 -5.32 -3.38
C TYR A 24 4.11 -4.45 -4.29
N GLY A 25 4.76 -3.56 -5.03
CA GLY A 25 4.14 -2.68 -6.01
C GLY A 25 4.23 -3.23 -7.44
N LEU A 26 3.25 -2.88 -8.28
CA LEU A 26 3.32 -3.06 -9.73
C LEU A 26 3.85 -1.76 -10.35
N GLY A 27 5.14 -1.74 -10.68
CA GLY A 27 5.88 -0.54 -11.07
C GLY A 27 5.85 -0.25 -12.55
N ALA A 28 5.64 1.03 -12.90
CA ALA A 28 5.81 1.58 -14.24
C ALA A 28 6.33 3.01 -14.16
N ARG A 29 7.01 3.50 -15.21
CA ARG A 29 7.42 4.90 -15.24
C ARG A 29 6.20 5.84 -15.25
N ALA A 30 6.25 6.88 -14.41
CA ALA A 30 5.12 7.75 -14.15
C ALA A 30 4.86 8.78 -15.26
N ASP A 31 5.87 9.10 -16.04
CA ASP A 31 5.85 10.09 -17.13
C ASP A 31 5.40 9.49 -18.47
N ASP A 32 5.23 8.17 -18.56
CA ASP A 32 4.78 7.47 -19.78
C ASP A 32 3.33 6.98 -19.66
N PRO A 33 2.36 7.64 -20.30
CA PRO A 33 0.95 7.23 -20.28
C PRO A 33 0.72 5.80 -20.76
N ALA A 34 1.52 5.31 -21.73
CA ALA A 34 1.38 3.96 -22.25
C ALA A 34 1.82 2.91 -21.20
N ALA A 35 2.89 3.17 -20.45
CA ALA A 35 3.32 2.32 -19.35
C ALA A 35 2.29 2.33 -18.21
N VAL A 36 1.71 3.49 -17.88
CA VAL A 36 0.68 3.61 -16.84
C VAL A 36 -0.61 2.87 -17.24
N VAL A 37 -1.01 2.89 -18.51
CA VAL A 37 -2.16 2.10 -19.01
C VAL A 37 -1.97 0.61 -18.72
N LYS A 38 -0.78 0.06 -18.97
CA LYS A 38 -0.47 -1.37 -18.67
C LYS A 38 -0.72 -1.72 -17.20
N VAL A 39 -0.44 -0.79 -16.25
CA VAL A 39 -0.71 -1.00 -14.80
C VAL A 39 -2.21 -1.16 -14.55
N PHE A 40 -3.05 -0.29 -15.13
CA PHE A 40 -4.50 -0.37 -14.95
C PHE A 40 -5.07 -1.65 -15.55
N GLU A 41 -4.59 -2.06 -16.73
CA GLU A 41 -5.01 -3.28 -17.42
C GLU A 41 -4.60 -4.53 -16.63
N ALA A 42 -3.35 -4.63 -16.21
CA ALA A 42 -2.85 -5.78 -15.44
C ALA A 42 -3.62 -5.98 -14.13
N LYS A 43 -4.08 -4.88 -13.50
CA LYS A 43 -4.83 -4.93 -12.25
C LYS A 43 -6.35 -5.04 -12.43
N GLY A 44 -6.90 -4.78 -13.59
CA GLY A 44 -8.34 -4.53 -13.76
C GLY A 44 -8.82 -3.34 -12.91
N ARG A 45 -7.98 -2.30 -12.76
CA ARG A 45 -8.21 -1.16 -11.85
C ARG A 45 -8.97 -0.04 -12.55
N PRO A 46 -9.96 0.59 -11.91
CA PRO A 46 -10.60 1.80 -12.43
C PRO A 46 -9.61 2.98 -12.54
N ARG A 47 -9.65 3.71 -13.67
CA ARG A 47 -8.69 4.79 -13.99
C ARG A 47 -8.88 6.08 -13.18
N PHE A 48 -9.97 6.21 -12.43
CA PHE A 48 -10.24 7.39 -11.60
C PHE A 48 -9.51 7.39 -10.24
N ASN A 49 -8.76 6.34 -9.91
CA ASN A 49 -7.96 6.27 -8.68
C ASN A 49 -6.52 6.68 -8.95
N PRO A 50 -6.02 7.79 -8.38
CA PRO A 50 -4.64 8.23 -8.57
C PRO A 50 -3.64 7.20 -8.05
N LEU A 51 -2.46 7.19 -8.63
CA LEU A 51 -1.37 6.30 -8.26
C LEU A 51 -0.33 7.05 -7.43
N ILE A 52 0.33 6.33 -6.51
CA ILE A 52 1.47 6.87 -5.77
C ILE A 52 2.72 6.75 -6.62
N VAL A 53 3.43 7.85 -6.80
CA VAL A 53 4.71 7.92 -7.50
C VAL A 53 5.83 7.70 -6.48
N HIS A 54 6.60 6.65 -6.67
CA HIS A 54 7.78 6.30 -5.87
C HIS A 54 9.03 6.90 -6.51
N ILE A 55 9.91 7.42 -5.69
CA ILE A 55 11.11 8.15 -6.10
C ILE A 55 12.31 7.75 -5.23
N GLY A 56 13.52 7.88 -5.77
CA GLY A 56 14.75 7.45 -5.11
C GLY A 56 15.30 8.43 -4.06
N ASN A 57 14.86 9.68 -4.10
CA ASN A 57 15.30 10.74 -3.17
C ASN A 57 14.33 11.92 -3.18
N VAL A 58 14.50 12.81 -2.19
CA VAL A 58 13.64 13.99 -2.01
C VAL A 58 13.88 15.06 -3.08
N ASP A 59 15.07 15.14 -3.68
CA ASP A 59 15.37 16.14 -4.69
C ASP A 59 14.54 15.92 -5.96
N LEU A 60 14.40 14.66 -6.39
CA LEU A 60 13.48 14.31 -7.48
C LEU A 60 12.02 14.60 -7.09
N ALA A 61 11.62 14.38 -5.82
CA ALA A 61 10.28 14.72 -5.37
C ALA A 61 9.95 16.21 -5.56
N ARG A 62 10.89 17.08 -5.24
CA ARG A 62 10.75 18.56 -5.37
C ARG A 62 10.62 19.02 -6.82
N THR A 63 11.12 18.25 -7.78
CA THR A 63 10.91 18.57 -9.21
C THR A 63 9.51 18.22 -9.68
N ILE A 64 8.88 17.18 -9.09
CA ILE A 64 7.56 16.67 -9.49
C ILE A 64 6.44 17.41 -8.75
N GLY A 65 6.61 17.64 -7.43
CA GLY A 65 5.62 18.26 -6.57
C GLY A 65 6.10 19.56 -5.91
N VAL A 66 5.15 20.39 -5.48
CA VAL A 66 5.42 21.61 -4.72
C VAL A 66 5.47 21.28 -3.23
N PHE A 67 6.64 21.44 -2.62
CA PHE A 67 6.88 21.19 -1.20
C PHE A 67 6.82 22.50 -0.42
N ASP A 68 5.90 22.62 0.52
CA ASP A 68 5.89 23.64 1.56
C ASP A 68 6.67 23.16 2.80
N ASP A 69 6.76 24.01 3.84
CA ASP A 69 7.50 23.70 5.07
C ASP A 69 6.99 22.42 5.75
N ARG A 70 5.69 22.11 5.63
CA ARG A 70 5.07 20.89 6.19
C ARG A 70 5.54 19.66 5.44
N ALA A 71 5.54 19.70 4.10
CA ALA A 71 6.02 18.62 3.25
C ALA A 71 7.50 18.36 3.49
N GLU A 72 8.31 19.42 3.60
CA GLU A 72 9.75 19.31 3.91
C GLU A 72 9.99 18.67 5.29
N ALA A 73 9.25 19.12 6.33
CA ALA A 73 9.39 18.57 7.68
C ALA A 73 8.99 17.08 7.75
N LEU A 74 7.88 16.69 7.11
CA LEU A 74 7.42 15.31 7.07
C LEU A 74 8.37 14.43 6.26
N ALA A 75 8.84 14.88 5.11
CA ALA A 75 9.82 14.17 4.30
C ALA A 75 11.15 13.98 5.06
N ALA A 76 11.66 15.02 5.71
CA ALA A 76 12.88 14.93 6.51
C ALA A 76 12.76 13.95 7.69
N ARG A 77 11.56 13.80 8.26
CA ARG A 77 11.33 12.91 9.43
C ARG A 77 11.06 11.45 9.05
N PHE A 78 10.34 11.21 7.93
CA PHE A 78 9.77 9.90 7.62
C PHE A 78 10.23 9.30 6.28
N TRP A 79 11.03 9.98 5.48
CA TRP A 79 11.61 9.44 4.26
C TRP A 79 13.12 9.16 4.39
N PRO A 80 13.56 8.02 3.90
CA PRO A 80 12.80 6.89 3.34
C PRO A 80 11.85 6.26 4.36
N GLY A 81 10.64 5.86 3.92
CA GLY A 81 9.70 5.23 4.84
C GLY A 81 8.27 5.12 4.33
N PRO A 82 7.36 4.62 5.20
CA PRO A 82 5.98 4.26 4.84
C PRO A 82 5.03 5.47 4.91
N LEU A 83 5.46 6.64 4.46
CA LEU A 83 4.66 7.87 4.36
C LEU A 83 4.54 8.32 2.91
N THR A 84 3.32 8.58 2.47
CA THR A 84 3.00 9.20 1.18
C THR A 84 2.46 10.61 1.41
N LEU A 85 2.99 11.59 0.71
CA LEU A 85 2.56 12.98 0.74
C LEU A 85 1.81 13.31 -0.55
N VAL A 86 0.60 13.86 -0.41
CA VAL A 86 -0.16 14.42 -1.54
C VAL A 86 0.06 15.92 -1.54
N VAL A 87 0.71 16.41 -2.58
CA VAL A 87 1.11 17.80 -2.76
C VAL A 87 0.64 18.34 -4.11
N PRO A 88 0.56 19.68 -4.32
CA PRO A 88 0.29 20.21 -5.64
C PRO A 88 1.34 19.73 -6.64
N VAL A 89 0.92 19.39 -7.86
CA VAL A 89 1.86 19.02 -8.93
C VAL A 89 2.63 20.26 -9.40
N ARG A 90 3.94 20.10 -9.58
CA ARG A 90 4.82 21.13 -10.16
C ARG A 90 5.01 20.89 -11.64
N ASP A 91 5.33 19.65 -12.02
CA ASP A 91 5.53 19.21 -13.38
C ASP A 91 4.57 18.07 -13.70
N GLY A 92 3.54 18.39 -14.49
CA GLY A 92 2.54 17.42 -14.90
C GLY A 92 3.06 16.39 -15.92
N GLU A 93 4.20 16.65 -16.58
CA GLU A 93 4.81 15.70 -17.53
C GLU A 93 5.59 14.63 -16.75
N ALA A 94 6.22 14.99 -15.63
CA ALA A 94 6.96 14.04 -14.78
C ALA A 94 6.06 13.00 -14.07
N ALA A 95 4.76 13.31 -13.93
CA ALA A 95 3.72 12.38 -13.51
C ALA A 95 2.49 12.61 -14.40
N CYS A 96 2.31 11.79 -15.42
CA CYS A 96 1.31 12.01 -16.46
C CYS A 96 -0.12 12.11 -15.89
N GLU A 97 -1.02 12.72 -16.64
CA GLU A 97 -2.41 12.96 -16.23
C GLU A 97 -3.12 11.68 -15.77
N LEU A 98 -2.89 10.56 -16.47
CA LEU A 98 -3.46 9.27 -16.11
C LEU A 98 -2.97 8.77 -14.75
N ALA A 99 -1.69 8.97 -14.41
CA ALA A 99 -1.12 8.61 -13.11
C ALA A 99 -1.76 9.42 -11.98
N ARG A 100 -2.11 10.68 -12.24
CA ARG A 100 -2.75 11.61 -11.30
C ARG A 100 -4.28 11.54 -11.33
N ALA A 101 -4.87 10.72 -12.19
CA ALA A 101 -6.34 10.66 -12.43
C ALA A 101 -6.95 12.03 -12.77
N GLY A 102 -6.24 12.87 -13.53
CA GLY A 102 -6.66 14.21 -13.90
C GLY A 102 -6.58 15.27 -12.80
N LEU A 103 -5.98 14.95 -11.64
CA LEU A 103 -5.87 15.87 -10.52
C LEU A 103 -4.66 16.81 -10.67
N GLU A 104 -4.79 18.05 -10.15
CA GLU A 104 -3.71 19.02 -10.01
C GLU A 104 -2.79 18.75 -8.80
N SER A 105 -2.78 17.51 -8.34
CA SER A 105 -1.97 17.01 -7.24
C SER A 105 -1.30 15.70 -7.59
N VAL A 106 -0.21 15.41 -6.89
CA VAL A 106 0.55 14.17 -7.03
C VAL A 106 0.83 13.58 -5.65
N ALA A 107 0.73 12.24 -5.55
CA ALA A 107 1.09 11.49 -4.37
C ALA A 107 2.53 10.96 -4.53
N LEU A 108 3.44 11.35 -3.62
CA LEU A 108 4.87 11.06 -3.69
C LEU A 108 5.33 10.27 -2.47
N ARG A 109 6.28 9.34 -2.68
CA ARG A 109 6.88 8.56 -1.61
C ARG A 109 8.32 8.15 -1.93
N VAL A 110 9.19 8.21 -0.92
CA VAL A 110 10.50 7.53 -0.92
C VAL A 110 10.40 6.30 -0.02
N PRO A 111 10.35 5.06 -0.56
CA PRO A 111 10.20 3.85 0.25
C PRO A 111 11.49 3.49 0.99
N ASP A 112 11.38 2.81 2.15
CA ASP A 112 12.52 2.33 2.91
C ASP A 112 12.78 0.84 2.61
N HIS A 113 13.31 0.58 1.43
CA HIS A 113 13.68 -0.78 1.03
C HIS A 113 14.92 -0.75 0.13
N PRO A 114 15.97 -1.50 0.45
CA PRO A 114 17.26 -1.39 -0.26
C PRO A 114 17.13 -1.66 -1.76
N VAL A 115 16.40 -2.70 -2.16
CA VAL A 115 16.22 -3.04 -3.58
C VAL A 115 15.35 -1.98 -4.29
N ALA A 116 14.31 -1.47 -3.62
CA ALA A 116 13.51 -0.37 -4.19
C ALA A 116 14.36 0.89 -4.41
N LEU A 117 15.15 1.27 -3.41
CA LEU A 117 16.02 2.45 -3.51
C LEU A 117 17.10 2.30 -4.58
N GLU A 118 17.67 1.10 -4.74
CA GLU A 118 18.62 0.81 -5.84
C GLU A 118 17.96 1.01 -7.21
N ILE A 119 16.76 0.47 -7.40
CA ILE A 119 16.00 0.61 -8.66
C ILE A 119 15.63 2.08 -8.90
N LEU A 120 15.03 2.75 -7.92
CA LEU A 120 14.53 4.11 -8.05
C LEU A 120 15.65 5.14 -8.22
N ARG A 121 16.85 4.88 -7.68
CA ARG A 121 18.05 5.71 -7.89
C ARG A 121 18.74 5.42 -9.23
N GLY A 122 18.47 4.28 -9.84
CA GLY A 122 18.97 3.88 -11.15
C GLY A 122 18.19 4.45 -12.33
N VAL A 123 17.12 5.21 -12.06
CA VAL A 123 16.30 5.93 -13.06
C VAL A 123 16.19 7.41 -12.68
N ASP A 124 15.93 8.26 -13.65
CA ASP A 124 15.79 9.73 -13.52
C ASP A 124 14.33 10.21 -13.57
N PHE A 125 13.37 9.28 -13.46
CA PHE A 125 11.94 9.52 -13.46
C PHE A 125 11.26 8.86 -12.25
N GLY A 126 10.05 9.32 -11.93
CA GLY A 126 9.20 8.68 -10.93
C GLY A 126 8.61 7.36 -11.40
N VAL A 127 8.33 6.46 -10.47
CA VAL A 127 7.72 5.14 -10.74
C VAL A 127 6.37 5.04 -10.04
N VAL A 128 5.26 4.97 -10.77
CA VAL A 128 3.98 4.60 -10.18
C VAL A 128 4.04 3.15 -9.73
N ALA A 129 3.62 2.86 -8.52
CA ALA A 129 3.63 1.50 -8.00
C ALA A 129 2.45 1.23 -7.04
N PRO A 130 1.21 1.08 -7.54
CA PRO A 130 0.14 0.52 -6.73
C PRO A 130 0.49 -0.91 -6.32
N SER A 131 -0.16 -1.44 -5.27
CA SER A 131 0.05 -2.84 -4.85
C SER A 131 -0.09 -3.83 -6.02
N ALA A 132 0.73 -4.86 -6.07
CA ALA A 132 0.86 -5.76 -7.24
C ALA A 132 -0.24 -6.85 -7.33
N ASN A 133 -1.37 -6.69 -6.63
CA ASN A 133 -2.55 -7.55 -6.72
C ASN A 133 -3.52 -7.10 -7.82
N ARG A 134 -4.36 -8.01 -8.30
CA ARG A 134 -5.58 -7.66 -9.03
C ARG A 134 -6.50 -6.84 -8.14
N SER A 135 -7.22 -5.88 -8.73
CA SER A 135 -8.06 -4.93 -7.98
C SER A 135 -9.04 -5.66 -7.04
N GLY A 136 -9.13 -5.20 -5.80
CA GLY A 136 -10.01 -5.75 -4.78
C GLY A 136 -9.42 -6.89 -3.94
N ARG A 137 -8.37 -7.57 -4.38
CA ARG A 137 -7.74 -8.68 -3.66
C ARG A 137 -6.74 -8.20 -2.58
N PRO A 138 -6.36 -9.06 -1.61
CA PRO A 138 -5.34 -8.72 -0.62
C PRO A 138 -4.02 -8.33 -1.28
N SER A 139 -3.34 -7.30 -0.74
CA SER A 139 -2.06 -6.85 -1.28
C SER A 139 -0.97 -7.91 -1.10
N PRO A 140 -0.06 -8.11 -2.06
CA PRO A 140 1.05 -9.05 -1.91
C PRO A 140 2.13 -8.49 -1.00
N THR A 141 2.60 -9.30 -0.06
CA THR A 141 3.70 -8.98 0.85
C THR A 141 4.92 -9.89 0.66
N THR A 142 4.85 -10.77 -0.35
CA THR A 142 5.94 -11.62 -0.81
C THR A 142 6.02 -11.59 -2.33
N ILE A 143 7.20 -11.93 -2.88
CA ILE A 143 7.35 -12.05 -4.34
C ILE A 143 6.46 -13.15 -4.92
N ALA A 144 6.28 -14.26 -4.20
CA ALA A 144 5.42 -15.36 -4.63
C ALA A 144 3.96 -14.89 -4.83
N ASP A 145 3.40 -14.14 -3.87
CA ASP A 145 2.06 -13.58 -3.98
C ASP A 145 1.93 -12.55 -5.11
N ALA A 146 2.97 -11.72 -5.33
CA ALA A 146 2.99 -10.76 -6.44
C ALA A 146 3.03 -11.49 -7.80
N MET A 147 3.82 -12.55 -7.92
CA MET A 147 3.91 -13.38 -9.12
C MET A 147 2.58 -14.08 -9.42
N ASP A 148 1.89 -14.61 -8.41
CA ASP A 148 0.57 -15.24 -8.57
C ASP A 148 -0.48 -14.28 -9.11
N GLU A 149 -0.41 -13.01 -8.75
CA GLU A 149 -1.39 -11.99 -9.12
C GLU A 149 -1.11 -11.32 -10.47
N THR A 150 0.11 -10.87 -10.68
CA THR A 150 0.47 -10.03 -11.82
C THR A 150 1.76 -10.45 -12.55
N GLY A 151 2.30 -11.62 -12.24
CA GLY A 151 3.56 -12.12 -12.81
C GLY A 151 3.57 -12.24 -14.33
N ALA A 152 2.40 -12.50 -14.95
CA ALA A 152 2.27 -12.58 -16.41
C ALA A 152 2.45 -11.24 -17.14
N PHE A 153 2.42 -10.11 -16.40
CA PHE A 153 2.45 -8.77 -16.98
C PHE A 153 3.79 -8.05 -16.81
N VAL A 154 4.71 -8.59 -16.03
CA VAL A 154 5.96 -7.92 -15.69
C VAL A 154 7.16 -8.52 -16.43
N SER A 155 8.10 -7.66 -16.82
CA SER A 155 9.36 -8.06 -17.43
C SER A 155 10.46 -8.34 -16.41
N ALA A 156 10.31 -7.86 -15.17
CA ALA A 156 11.24 -8.11 -14.08
C ALA A 156 10.56 -8.17 -12.72
N SER A 157 10.99 -9.13 -11.91
CA SER A 157 10.47 -9.37 -10.56
C SER A 157 11.63 -9.59 -9.58
N PRO A 158 12.29 -8.53 -9.10
CA PRO A 158 13.32 -8.67 -8.06
C PRO A 158 12.69 -9.11 -6.74
N ASP A 159 13.30 -10.10 -6.10
CA ASP A 159 12.91 -10.55 -4.77
C ASP A 159 13.57 -9.68 -3.70
N GLY A 160 12.77 -8.98 -2.92
CA GLY A 160 13.20 -8.18 -1.78
C GLY A 160 12.96 -8.85 -0.43
N GLY A 161 12.50 -10.09 -0.43
CA GLY A 161 12.04 -10.76 0.78
C GLY A 161 10.63 -10.35 1.20
N PRO A 162 10.13 -10.84 2.33
CA PRO A 162 8.84 -10.46 2.90
C PRO A 162 8.83 -8.99 3.33
N CYS A 163 7.71 -8.30 3.10
CA CYS A 163 7.53 -6.92 3.54
C CYS A 163 7.51 -6.84 5.09
N THR A 164 8.26 -5.90 5.65
CA THR A 164 8.44 -5.77 7.11
C THR A 164 7.30 -5.01 7.78
N VAL A 165 6.60 -4.12 7.06
CA VAL A 165 5.42 -3.37 7.56
C VAL A 165 4.12 -4.09 7.22
N GLY A 166 3.97 -4.60 6.01
CA GLY A 166 2.88 -5.49 5.59
C GLY A 166 1.53 -4.82 5.28
N VAL A 167 1.39 -3.52 5.53
CA VAL A 167 0.22 -2.70 5.14
C VAL A 167 0.70 -1.49 4.35
N GLU A 168 -0.16 -0.95 3.49
CA GLU A 168 0.19 0.19 2.63
C GLU A 168 0.55 1.43 3.45
N SER A 169 1.33 2.33 2.84
CA SER A 169 1.79 3.58 3.44
C SER A 169 0.66 4.44 4.00
N THR A 170 0.95 5.16 5.06
CA THR A 170 0.15 6.31 5.49
C THR A 170 0.08 7.33 4.35
N VAL A 171 -1.08 7.95 4.14
CA VAL A 171 -1.27 9.00 3.15
C VAL A 171 -1.73 10.28 3.83
N VAL A 172 -0.98 11.35 3.67
CA VAL A 172 -1.31 12.68 4.17
C VAL A 172 -1.45 13.64 3.00
N SER A 173 -2.56 14.37 2.96
CA SER A 173 -2.77 15.47 2.01
C SER A 173 -2.31 16.79 2.61
N LEU A 174 -1.55 17.53 1.85
CA LEU A 174 -1.09 18.88 2.17
C LEU A 174 -1.70 19.95 1.22
N LEU A 175 -2.83 19.59 0.60
CA LEU A 175 -3.62 20.48 -0.25
C LEU A 175 -4.52 21.34 0.65
N GLY A 176 -4.10 22.57 0.98
CA GLY A 176 -4.75 23.39 2.00
C GLY A 176 -4.47 22.89 3.41
N ASP A 177 -5.50 22.66 4.22
CA ASP A 177 -5.35 22.06 5.55
C ASP A 177 -4.84 20.63 5.45
N ALA A 178 -3.89 20.29 6.33
CA ALA A 178 -3.33 18.92 6.34
C ALA A 178 -4.38 17.89 6.77
N ARG A 179 -4.52 16.80 6.02
CA ARG A 179 -5.52 15.74 6.25
C ARG A 179 -4.90 14.35 6.20
N TYR A 180 -5.35 13.49 7.10
CA TYR A 180 -4.96 12.08 7.18
C TYR A 180 -5.90 11.26 6.29
N LEU A 181 -5.46 10.88 5.08
CA LEU A 181 -6.31 10.24 4.09
C LEU A 181 -6.34 8.71 4.18
N ARG A 182 -5.28 8.11 4.70
CA ARG A 182 -5.18 6.65 4.88
C ARG A 182 -4.26 6.32 6.05
N ALA A 183 -4.74 5.49 6.95
CA ALA A 183 -3.95 4.95 8.04
C ALA A 183 -2.90 3.95 7.53
N GLY A 184 -1.70 4.01 8.12
CA GLY A 184 -0.55 3.15 7.87
C GLY A 184 0.36 3.10 9.10
N ALA A 185 1.62 2.71 8.91
CA ALA A 185 2.58 2.57 10.01
C ALA A 185 3.02 3.92 10.63
N VAL A 186 2.95 5.02 9.87
CA VAL A 186 3.13 6.36 10.44
C VAL A 186 1.77 6.82 10.94
N THR A 187 1.63 6.96 12.25
CA THR A 187 0.35 7.24 12.89
C THR A 187 -0.08 8.70 12.76
N ARG A 188 -1.36 8.99 13.01
CA ARG A 188 -1.86 10.36 13.09
C ARG A 188 -1.04 11.19 14.10
N SER A 189 -0.79 10.64 15.28
CA SER A 189 -0.02 11.33 16.32
C SER A 189 1.43 11.60 15.91
N ASP A 190 2.06 10.70 15.14
CA ASP A 190 3.40 10.93 14.59
C ASP A 190 3.42 12.14 13.63
N ILE A 191 2.40 12.26 12.77
CA ILE A 191 2.26 13.38 11.84
C ILE A 191 2.02 14.69 12.62
N GLU A 192 1.05 14.67 13.55
CA GLU A 192 0.70 15.85 14.37
C GLU A 192 1.86 16.33 15.25
N ALA A 193 2.73 15.45 15.68
CA ALA A 193 3.95 15.81 16.41
C ALA A 193 4.93 16.63 15.55
N VAL A 194 4.86 16.54 14.22
CA VAL A 194 5.76 17.26 13.30
C VAL A 194 5.13 18.56 12.77
N ILE A 195 3.87 18.51 12.34
CA ILE A 195 3.23 19.64 11.64
C ILE A 195 2.04 20.26 12.37
N GLY A 196 1.74 19.81 13.58
CA GLY A 196 0.56 20.23 14.33
C GLY A 196 -0.72 19.50 13.95
N ALA A 197 -1.83 19.93 14.52
CA ALA A 197 -3.13 19.27 14.38
C ALA A 197 -3.58 19.11 12.93
N LEU A 198 -4.06 17.91 12.61
CA LEU A 198 -4.67 17.61 11.33
C LEU A 198 -6.15 18.03 11.32
N ALA A 199 -6.63 18.47 10.17
CA ALA A 199 -8.04 18.78 9.98
C ALA A 199 -8.90 17.52 10.23
N SER A 200 -10.08 17.73 10.82
CA SER A 200 -11.06 16.66 11.02
C SER A 200 -11.55 16.13 9.67
N ASP A 201 -11.82 14.81 9.62
CA ASP A 201 -12.36 14.15 8.43
C ASP A 201 -13.80 14.62 8.18
N THR A 202 -13.97 15.73 7.45
CA THR A 202 -15.24 16.04 6.82
C THR A 202 -15.28 15.33 5.47
N ALA A 203 -16.25 14.46 5.29
CA ALA A 203 -16.32 13.44 4.25
C ALA A 203 -16.62 13.95 2.83
N GLU A 204 -16.05 15.06 2.37
CA GLU A 204 -16.29 15.50 1.00
C GLU A 204 -14.99 15.79 0.24
N GLY A 205 -14.73 14.99 -0.79
CA GLY A 205 -13.96 15.39 -1.97
C GLY A 205 -12.55 14.88 -2.14
N HIS A 206 -11.91 14.19 -1.19
CA HIS A 206 -10.53 13.74 -1.39
C HIS A 206 -10.46 12.24 -1.80
N ARG A 207 -10.04 11.99 -3.03
CA ARG A 207 -9.82 10.63 -3.56
C ARG A 207 -8.45 10.14 -3.10
N SER A 208 -8.41 9.19 -2.16
CA SER A 208 -7.21 8.40 -1.85
C SER A 208 -7.32 7.00 -2.48
N PRO A 209 -6.21 6.37 -2.88
CA PRO A 209 -6.22 4.97 -3.30
C PRO A 209 -6.80 4.07 -2.20
N GLY A 210 -7.74 3.16 -2.54
CA GLY A 210 -8.28 2.17 -1.59
C GLY A 210 -9.68 2.45 -1.04
N ARG A 211 -10.44 3.42 -1.55
CA ARG A 211 -11.81 3.77 -1.09
C ARG A 211 -12.96 2.97 -1.75
N LEU A 212 -12.68 1.85 -2.40
CA LEU A 212 -13.74 0.96 -2.91
C LEU A 212 -14.40 0.22 -1.74
N SER A 213 -15.71 -0.01 -1.82
CA SER A 213 -16.53 -0.64 -0.78
C SER A 213 -16.09 -2.06 -0.41
N LEU A 214 -15.55 -2.81 -1.35
CA LEU A 214 -14.92 -4.11 -1.13
C LEU A 214 -13.48 -4.01 -1.64
N HIS A 215 -12.52 -4.12 -0.73
CA HIS A 215 -11.09 -4.02 -1.03
C HIS A 215 -10.31 -4.94 -0.08
N TYR A 216 -9.19 -5.47 -0.52
CA TYR A 216 -8.39 -6.45 0.24
C TYR A 216 -9.15 -7.76 0.54
N ALA A 217 -10.21 -8.04 -0.23
CA ALA A 217 -11.09 -9.16 0.03
C ALA A 217 -10.51 -10.47 -0.52
N PRO A 218 -10.44 -11.53 0.31
CA PRO A 218 -10.29 -12.90 -0.17
C PRO A 218 -11.58 -13.36 -0.87
N ASP A 219 -11.56 -14.56 -1.49
CA ASP A 219 -12.76 -15.14 -2.10
C ASP A 219 -13.75 -15.63 -1.03
N ALA A 220 -13.25 -16.12 0.12
CA ALA A 220 -14.08 -16.51 1.25
C ALA A 220 -14.64 -15.28 2.00
N PRO A 221 -15.89 -15.35 2.50
CA PRO A 221 -16.46 -14.32 3.35
C PRO A 221 -15.59 -14.05 4.60
N VAL A 222 -15.50 -12.79 5.01
CA VAL A 222 -14.72 -12.37 6.19
C VAL A 222 -15.64 -11.89 7.30
N ARG A 223 -15.42 -12.36 8.53
CA ARG A 223 -16.03 -11.85 9.77
C ARG A 223 -14.94 -11.30 10.69
N ILE A 224 -15.18 -10.16 11.27
CA ILE A 224 -14.22 -9.45 12.13
C ILE A 224 -14.68 -9.44 13.59
N ASN A 225 -13.75 -9.18 14.50
CA ASN A 225 -14.01 -9.10 15.94
C ASN A 225 -14.60 -10.38 16.54
N VAL A 226 -14.16 -11.54 16.05
CA VAL A 226 -14.62 -12.85 16.53
C VAL A 226 -13.69 -13.32 17.65
N GLU A 227 -14.21 -13.40 18.89
CA GLU A 227 -13.43 -13.88 20.04
C GLU A 227 -13.36 -15.42 20.07
N THR A 228 -14.43 -16.08 19.67
CA THR A 228 -14.54 -17.56 19.65
C THR A 228 -14.85 -18.01 18.23
N PRO A 229 -13.91 -18.65 17.53
CA PRO A 229 -14.09 -19.04 16.15
C PRO A 229 -15.14 -20.14 15.98
N SER A 230 -15.91 -20.03 14.89
CA SER A 230 -16.92 -21.00 14.51
C SER A 230 -16.30 -22.32 14.01
N LYS A 231 -17.01 -23.44 14.19
CA LYS A 231 -16.56 -24.72 13.67
C LYS A 231 -16.38 -24.67 12.15
N GLY A 232 -15.21 -25.07 11.67
CA GLY A 232 -14.89 -25.11 10.24
C GLY A 232 -14.42 -23.79 9.65
N ALA A 233 -14.42 -22.68 10.40
CA ALA A 233 -13.82 -21.44 9.98
C ALA A 233 -12.30 -21.53 9.91
N ALA A 234 -11.66 -20.74 9.03
CA ALA A 234 -10.26 -20.42 9.14
C ALA A 234 -10.11 -19.19 10.05
N TYR A 235 -9.34 -19.30 11.10
CA TYR A 235 -9.24 -18.26 12.13
C TYR A 235 -7.89 -17.53 12.08
N LEU A 236 -7.93 -16.22 11.89
CA LEU A 236 -6.77 -15.36 12.01
C LEU A 236 -6.65 -14.89 13.46
N ALA A 237 -5.69 -15.47 14.18
CA ALA A 237 -5.56 -15.31 15.62
C ALA A 237 -4.64 -14.15 16.01
N PHE A 238 -5.04 -13.38 17.02
CA PHE A 238 -4.23 -12.37 17.68
C PHE A 238 -4.08 -12.73 19.16
N GLY A 239 -3.01 -13.43 19.48
CA GLY A 239 -2.79 -14.09 20.78
C GLY A 239 -2.99 -15.60 20.68
N ALA A 240 -2.83 -16.27 21.83
CA ALA A 240 -3.02 -17.70 21.94
C ALA A 240 -4.52 -18.06 21.80
N VAL A 241 -4.83 -19.10 21.02
CA VAL A 241 -6.19 -19.62 20.85
C VAL A 241 -6.13 -21.12 20.67
N THR A 242 -7.19 -21.81 21.14
CA THR A 242 -7.46 -23.21 20.83
C THR A 242 -8.67 -23.30 19.91
N HIS A 243 -8.53 -23.94 18.77
CA HIS A 243 -9.59 -24.10 17.78
C HIS A 243 -9.41 -25.41 17.04
N ASP A 244 -10.51 -26.12 16.72
CA ASP A 244 -10.49 -27.40 16.01
C ASP A 244 -10.28 -27.24 14.48
N GLY A 245 -10.38 -26.02 13.96
CA GLY A 245 -10.15 -25.68 12.57
C GLY A 245 -8.75 -25.06 12.31
N PRO A 246 -8.49 -24.60 11.06
CA PRO A 246 -7.23 -23.93 10.73
C PRO A 246 -7.05 -22.64 11.52
N VAL A 247 -5.91 -22.50 12.19
CA VAL A 247 -5.49 -21.28 12.87
C VAL A 247 -4.25 -20.71 12.19
N ILE A 248 -4.34 -19.45 11.77
CA ILE A 248 -3.25 -18.72 11.17
C ILE A 248 -2.91 -17.54 12.10
N GLN A 249 -1.68 -17.52 12.60
CA GLN A 249 -1.26 -16.50 13.54
C GLN A 249 -0.94 -15.16 12.86
N LEU A 250 -1.61 -14.10 13.33
CA LEU A 250 -1.21 -12.73 13.06
C LEU A 250 -0.08 -12.32 14.02
N SER A 251 -0.26 -12.56 15.32
CA SER A 251 0.77 -12.38 16.34
C SER A 251 0.42 -13.20 17.58
N ALA A 252 1.26 -14.16 17.94
CA ALA A 252 1.09 -14.94 19.17
C ALA A 252 1.31 -14.09 20.43
N GLY A 253 2.22 -13.12 20.37
CA GLY A 253 2.55 -12.18 21.46
C GLY A 253 1.63 -10.97 21.52
N ARG A 254 0.59 -10.88 20.68
CA ARG A 254 -0.34 -9.73 20.59
C ARG A 254 0.38 -8.41 20.26
N HIS A 255 1.38 -8.45 19.37
CA HIS A 255 2.08 -7.28 18.87
C HIS A 255 1.42 -6.80 17.56
N THR A 256 0.90 -5.59 17.56
CA THR A 256 0.18 -5.03 16.38
C THR A 256 1.09 -4.85 15.17
N ALA A 257 2.37 -4.51 15.36
CA ALA A 257 3.33 -4.42 14.25
C ALA A 257 3.55 -5.78 13.56
N GLU A 258 3.66 -6.86 14.32
CA GLU A 258 3.76 -8.23 13.79
C GLU A 258 2.48 -8.63 13.07
N ALA A 259 1.32 -8.30 13.66
CA ALA A 259 0.03 -8.57 13.05
C ALA A 259 -0.15 -7.83 11.71
N ALA A 260 0.31 -6.58 11.61
CA ALA A 260 0.31 -5.82 10.36
C ALA A 260 1.17 -6.50 9.28
N ALA A 261 2.40 -6.89 9.63
CA ALA A 261 3.31 -7.58 8.71
C ALA A 261 2.74 -8.92 8.20
N ASN A 262 1.93 -9.59 9.01
CA ASN A 262 1.35 -10.88 8.67
C ASN A 262 -0.05 -10.81 8.03
N LEU A 263 -0.76 -9.67 8.08
CA LEU A 263 -2.18 -9.58 7.76
C LEU A 263 -2.53 -10.12 6.37
N PHE A 264 -1.94 -9.57 5.32
CA PHE A 264 -2.29 -9.96 3.95
C PHE A 264 -1.82 -11.38 3.62
N ARG A 265 -0.66 -11.79 4.13
CA ARG A 265 -0.20 -13.18 4.00
C ARG A 265 -1.18 -14.14 4.66
N ALA A 266 -1.65 -13.83 5.87
CA ALA A 266 -2.60 -14.66 6.60
C ALA A 266 -3.96 -14.74 5.89
N LEU A 267 -4.47 -13.61 5.35
CA LEU A 267 -5.69 -13.61 4.54
C LEU A 267 -5.55 -14.51 3.30
N ARG A 268 -4.42 -14.45 2.59
CA ARG A 268 -4.14 -15.29 1.42
C ARG A 268 -4.01 -16.76 1.79
N GLU A 269 -3.31 -17.06 2.88
CA GLU A 269 -3.16 -18.43 3.39
C GLU A 269 -4.50 -19.02 3.78
N ALA A 270 -5.34 -18.29 4.50
CA ALA A 270 -6.69 -18.70 4.85
C ALA A 270 -7.56 -18.96 3.60
N ASP A 271 -7.50 -18.06 2.63
CA ASP A 271 -8.30 -18.16 1.40
C ASP A 271 -7.92 -19.39 0.55
N ARG A 272 -6.62 -19.76 0.51
CA ARG A 272 -6.14 -20.97 -0.18
C ARG A 272 -6.74 -22.28 0.40
N LEU A 273 -7.13 -22.26 1.67
CA LEU A 273 -7.81 -23.40 2.33
C LEU A 273 -9.27 -23.53 1.92
N LYS A 274 -9.83 -22.54 1.21
CA LYS A 274 -11.23 -22.49 0.76
C LYS A 274 -12.23 -22.73 1.91
N PRO A 275 -12.09 -22.04 3.04
CA PRO A 275 -13.00 -22.21 4.17
C PRO A 275 -14.38 -21.63 3.85
N PRO A 276 -15.43 -22.04 4.56
CA PRO A 276 -16.75 -21.43 4.44
C PRO A 276 -16.75 -19.96 4.89
N VAL A 277 -15.82 -19.59 5.79
CA VAL A 277 -15.65 -18.22 6.31
C VAL A 277 -14.24 -18.07 6.88
N ILE A 278 -13.67 -16.88 6.74
CA ILE A 278 -12.47 -16.42 7.45
C ILE A 278 -12.92 -15.55 8.60
N GLU A 279 -12.54 -15.93 9.82
CA GLU A 279 -12.85 -15.17 11.03
C GLU A 279 -11.59 -14.56 11.63
N ILE A 280 -11.66 -13.30 12.05
CA ILE A 280 -10.50 -12.53 12.52
C ILE A 280 -10.72 -12.11 13.96
N ALA A 281 -9.73 -12.38 14.81
CA ALA A 281 -9.70 -11.95 16.21
C ALA A 281 -9.82 -10.42 16.35
N PRO A 282 -10.35 -9.91 17.48
CA PRO A 282 -10.29 -8.48 17.79
C PRO A 282 -8.84 -7.99 17.87
N ILE A 283 -8.56 -6.86 17.20
CA ILE A 283 -7.24 -6.21 17.19
C ILE A 283 -7.41 -4.80 17.76
N PRO A 284 -6.53 -4.35 18.69
CA PRO A 284 -6.56 -2.98 19.22
C PRO A 284 -6.52 -1.92 18.11
N GLU A 285 -7.21 -0.80 18.32
CA GLU A 285 -7.29 0.30 17.35
C GLU A 285 -6.09 1.28 17.42
N ASP A 286 -5.30 1.22 18.47
CA ASP A 286 -4.19 2.13 18.69
C ASP A 286 -3.00 1.87 17.77
N GLY A 287 -2.28 2.94 17.44
CA GLY A 287 -1.08 2.87 16.60
C GLY A 287 -1.36 2.30 15.21
N ILE A 288 -0.55 1.32 14.77
CA ILE A 288 -0.74 0.63 13.49
C ILE A 288 -2.01 -0.24 13.46
N GLY A 289 -2.63 -0.49 14.61
CA GLY A 289 -3.90 -1.20 14.73
C GLY A 289 -5.04 -0.50 13.99
N GLU A 290 -5.05 0.83 13.91
CA GLU A 290 -5.98 1.60 13.07
C GLU A 290 -5.88 1.17 11.60
N ALA A 291 -4.67 1.02 11.08
CA ALA A 291 -4.44 0.57 9.71
C ALA A 291 -4.89 -0.88 9.49
N ILE A 292 -4.62 -1.78 10.44
CA ILE A 292 -5.07 -3.17 10.36
C ILE A 292 -6.60 -3.21 10.31
N ASN A 293 -7.26 -2.54 11.24
CA ASN A 293 -8.73 -2.52 11.34
C ASN A 293 -9.39 -1.88 10.11
N ASP A 294 -8.83 -0.83 9.53
CA ASP A 294 -9.30 -0.29 8.24
C ASP A 294 -9.27 -1.38 7.15
N ARG A 295 -8.17 -2.15 7.03
CA ARG A 295 -8.02 -3.20 6.00
C ARG A 295 -8.98 -4.36 6.22
N ILE A 296 -9.15 -4.85 7.44
CA ILE A 296 -10.05 -5.98 7.71
C ILE A 296 -11.52 -5.58 7.58
N ARG A 297 -11.92 -4.35 7.94
CA ARG A 297 -13.28 -3.83 7.66
C ARG A 297 -13.57 -3.82 6.16
N ARG A 298 -12.64 -3.35 5.35
CA ARG A 298 -12.77 -3.34 3.88
C ARG A 298 -12.79 -4.74 3.28
N ALA A 299 -11.99 -5.68 3.83
CA ALA A 299 -12.00 -7.07 3.42
C ALA A 299 -13.35 -7.76 3.74
N ALA A 300 -14.01 -7.35 4.83
CA ALA A 300 -15.34 -7.81 5.23
C ALA A 300 -16.50 -7.06 4.55
N GLY A 301 -16.21 -6.04 3.70
CA GLY A 301 -17.23 -5.27 2.98
C GLY A 301 -17.87 -4.14 3.78
N PHE A 302 -17.34 -3.79 4.96
CA PHE A 302 -17.79 -2.61 5.68
C PHE A 302 -17.21 -1.34 5.02
N VAL A 303 -18.11 -0.42 4.66
CA VAL A 303 -17.76 0.92 4.16
C VAL A 303 -17.87 1.87 5.35
N GLY A 304 -16.78 2.53 5.70
CA GLY A 304 -16.79 3.61 6.69
C GLY A 304 -17.24 4.92 6.07
#